data_92414076238070bf803fb400e691cd59
#
_entry.id   92414076238070bf803fb400e691cd59
#
_cell.length_a   1.000
_cell.length_b   1.000
_cell.length_c   1.000
_cell.angle_alpha   90.00
_cell.angle_beta   90.00
_cell.angle_gamma   90.00
#
_symmetry.space_group_name_H-M   'P 1'
#
loop_
_entity.id
_entity.type
_entity.pdbx_description
1 polymer ?
#
loop_
_entity_poly.entity_id
_entity_poly.type
_entity_poly.pdbx_seq_one_letter_code
_entity_poly.pdbx_strand_id
1 'polypeptide(L)'
;MLFRSDKYLFERIVNASRNRIQKAAEDGFVMANGKPVKSSYKVKPLDVITVVMDRPRYENEIIPEDIPLNIVYEDKYVMVVNKPAGLVVHPGHGNYHGTLVNALAWHMKDVPDYDANDPHVGLVHRIDKDTSGLLVIAKTPDAKTNLGLQFFNKTTKRKYRALVWGTVEQDEGTIVGNIARNPRDRMQMAVMSDPTVGKHAVTHYRVLERLGYVTLVECILETGRTHQIRVHMKHIGHVLFNDERYGGHEILKGTHFSKYKQFVNNCFDTCPRQALHAMTLGFVHPVTGEEMYFTSELPDDMTRLIEKWRGYISNRELE
;
A
#
# COMPACT_ATOMS: atom_id res chain seq x y z
N MET A 1 12.46 27.37 33.99
CA MET A 1 13.18 26.74 32.86
C MET A 1 12.47 27.16 31.57
N LEU A 2 13.18 27.83 30.63
CA LEU A 2 12.55 28.29 29.38
C LEU A 2 12.56 27.14 28.37
N PHE A 3 11.39 26.77 27.85
CA PHE A 3 11.26 25.72 26.84
C PHE A 3 11.65 26.24 25.46
N ARG A 4 12.31 25.40 24.65
CA ARG A 4 12.50 25.66 23.22
C ARG A 4 11.14 25.64 22.53
N SER A 5 10.94 26.50 21.53
CA SER A 5 9.66 26.61 20.80
C SER A 5 9.20 25.30 20.17
N ASP A 6 10.13 24.47 19.64
CA ASP A 6 9.81 23.17 19.10
C ASP A 6 9.26 22.17 20.16
N LYS A 7 9.82 22.18 21.37
CA LYS A 7 9.33 21.39 22.51
C LYS A 7 7.99 21.91 23.03
N TYR A 8 7.92 23.22 23.21
CA TYR A 8 6.71 23.91 23.72
C TYR A 8 5.49 23.64 22.83
N LEU A 9 5.66 23.73 21.50
CA LEU A 9 4.61 23.48 20.53
C LEU A 9 4.26 21.99 20.41
N PHE A 10 5.26 21.11 20.48
CA PHE A 10 5.02 19.67 20.42
C PHE A 10 4.11 19.15 21.54
N GLU A 11 4.20 19.73 22.74
CA GLU A 11 3.38 19.38 23.87
C GLU A 11 1.94 19.94 23.80
N ARG A 12 1.67 20.90 22.88
CA ARG A 12 0.40 21.65 22.81
C ARG A 12 -0.35 21.49 21.49
N ILE A 13 0.33 21.10 20.43
CA ILE A 13 -0.30 20.88 19.12
C ILE A 13 -0.57 19.38 18.95
N VAL A 14 -1.83 19.02 18.95
CA VAL A 14 -2.28 17.65 18.66
C VAL A 14 -1.94 17.29 17.22
N ASN A 15 -1.41 16.08 16.99
CA ASN A 15 -1.06 15.54 15.66
C ASN A 15 0.09 16.22 14.92
N ALA A 16 0.94 17.00 15.59
CA ALA A 16 2.17 17.54 15.00
C ALA A 16 3.41 16.80 15.52
N SER A 17 4.23 16.24 14.64
CA SER A 17 5.54 15.70 15.03
C SER A 17 6.53 16.85 15.26
N ARG A 18 7.52 16.61 16.14
CA ARG A 18 8.55 17.61 16.44
C ARG A 18 9.35 18.04 15.20
N ASN A 19 9.66 17.11 14.29
CA ASN A 19 10.33 17.42 13.02
C ASN A 19 9.48 18.35 12.13
N ARG A 20 8.19 18.19 12.15
CA ARG A 20 7.23 19.02 11.39
C ARG A 20 7.20 20.45 11.93
N ILE A 21 7.24 20.60 13.26
CA ILE A 21 7.32 21.92 13.93
C ILE A 21 8.66 22.59 13.63
N GLN A 22 9.76 21.84 13.63
CA GLN A 22 11.09 22.36 13.29
C GLN A 22 11.14 22.88 11.86
N LYS A 23 10.58 22.11 10.91
CA LYS A 23 10.49 22.53 9.51
C LYS A 23 9.61 23.78 9.35
N ALA A 24 8.48 23.84 10.01
CA ALA A 24 7.62 25.03 10.00
C ALA A 24 8.34 26.29 10.56
N ALA A 25 9.20 26.11 11.55
CA ALA A 25 10.01 27.21 12.06
C ALA A 25 11.12 27.64 11.09
N GLU A 26 11.73 26.69 10.36
CA GLU A 26 12.71 26.97 9.30
C GLU A 26 12.06 27.73 8.13
N ASP A 27 10.84 27.38 7.78
CA ASP A 27 10.05 28.01 6.71
C ASP A 27 9.40 29.35 7.15
N GLY A 28 9.67 29.82 8.38
CA GLY A 28 9.17 31.09 8.91
C GLY A 28 7.74 31.10 9.41
N PHE A 29 7.08 29.94 9.48
CA PHE A 29 5.67 29.80 9.91
C PHE A 29 5.47 29.74 11.43
N VAL A 30 6.54 29.72 12.23
CA VAL A 30 6.46 29.85 13.69
C VAL A 30 6.93 31.25 14.08
N MET A 31 6.05 32.01 14.70
CA MET A 31 6.32 33.39 15.12
C MET A 31 6.19 33.55 16.64
N ALA A 32 7.02 34.39 17.21
CA ALA A 32 6.86 34.89 18.58
C ALA A 32 6.65 36.41 18.50
N ASN A 33 5.54 36.88 19.07
CA ASN A 33 5.17 38.30 19.06
C ASN A 33 5.16 38.90 17.64
N GLY A 34 4.66 38.15 16.66
CA GLY A 34 4.56 38.57 15.25
C GLY A 34 5.87 38.50 14.44
N LYS A 35 6.95 37.99 15.00
CA LYS A 35 8.25 37.84 14.29
C LYS A 35 8.61 36.35 14.14
N PRO A 36 9.06 35.90 12.94
CA PRO A 36 9.52 34.53 12.74
C PRO A 36 10.65 34.15 13.70
N VAL A 37 10.57 32.96 14.26
CA VAL A 37 11.56 32.44 15.20
C VAL A 37 12.03 31.05 14.83
N LYS A 38 13.29 30.73 15.17
CA LYS A 38 13.87 29.40 14.95
C LYS A 38 13.27 28.36 15.92
N SER A 39 13.33 27.11 15.56
CA SER A 39 12.90 25.99 16.41
C SER A 39 13.57 25.92 17.79
N SER A 40 14.75 26.55 17.91
CA SER A 40 15.53 26.65 19.16
C SER A 40 15.16 27.88 20.03
N TYR A 41 14.25 28.75 19.57
CA TYR A 41 13.82 29.92 20.32
C TYR A 41 13.33 29.55 21.72
N LYS A 42 13.79 30.25 22.74
CA LYS A 42 13.38 30.05 24.13
C LYS A 42 12.12 30.87 24.41
N VAL A 43 10.99 30.20 24.50
CA VAL A 43 9.69 30.84 24.79
C VAL A 43 9.74 31.46 26.18
N LYS A 44 9.43 32.76 26.26
CA LYS A 44 9.41 33.54 27.50
C LYS A 44 7.96 33.66 28.03
N PRO A 45 7.77 33.93 29.31
CA PRO A 45 6.47 34.30 29.84
C PRO A 45 5.91 35.49 29.06
N LEU A 46 4.61 35.43 28.72
CA LEU A 46 3.88 36.43 27.94
C LEU A 46 4.17 36.48 26.45
N ASP A 47 5.07 35.61 25.91
CA ASP A 47 5.18 35.50 24.48
C ASP A 47 3.90 34.98 23.85
N VAL A 48 3.44 35.66 22.82
CA VAL A 48 2.37 35.17 21.94
C VAL A 48 3.01 34.37 20.81
N ILE A 49 2.86 33.05 20.89
CA ILE A 49 3.38 32.14 19.87
C ILE A 49 2.29 31.88 18.84
N THR A 50 2.53 32.31 17.61
CA THR A 50 1.64 32.09 16.47
C THR A 50 2.29 31.07 15.53
N VAL A 51 1.53 30.04 15.16
CA VAL A 51 1.91 29.09 14.10
C VAL A 51 0.99 29.35 12.92
N VAL A 52 1.55 29.94 11.86
CA VAL A 52 0.84 30.11 10.59
C VAL A 52 1.19 28.90 9.76
N MET A 53 0.27 28.00 9.60
CA MET A 53 0.44 26.88 8.67
C MET A 53 -0.38 27.24 7.43
N ASP A 54 0.31 27.53 6.34
CA ASP A 54 -0.28 27.61 5.02
C ASP A 54 -0.58 26.19 4.56
N ARG A 55 -1.59 25.59 5.18
CA ARG A 55 -2.14 24.33 4.79
C ARG A 55 -3.54 24.58 4.31
N PRO A 56 -3.85 24.14 3.10
CA PRO A 56 -5.24 24.03 2.76
C PRO A 56 -5.91 23.20 3.87
N ARG A 57 -7.06 23.65 4.40
CA ARG A 57 -7.88 22.94 5.39
C ARG A 57 -8.19 21.48 4.98
N TYR A 58 -7.94 21.16 3.72
CA TYR A 58 -8.19 19.91 3.01
C TYR A 58 -7.24 18.75 3.34
N GLU A 59 -6.08 18.96 4.02
CA GLU A 59 -5.16 17.85 4.28
C GLU A 59 -5.69 16.78 5.26
N ASN A 60 -6.78 17.07 5.99
CA ASN A 60 -7.39 16.14 6.94
C ASN A 60 -8.88 15.88 6.67
N GLU A 61 -9.49 16.56 5.70
CA GLU A 61 -10.90 16.42 5.38
C GLU A 61 -11.06 15.48 4.17
N ILE A 62 -11.83 14.41 4.37
CA ILE A 62 -12.17 13.50 3.28
C ILE A 62 -13.31 14.14 2.50
N ILE A 63 -13.03 14.59 1.29
CA ILE A 63 -14.05 15.13 0.38
C ILE A 63 -14.69 13.95 -0.37
N PRO A 64 -16.01 13.71 -0.23
CA PRO A 64 -16.71 12.70 -0.99
C PRO A 64 -16.65 13.00 -2.49
N GLU A 65 -16.26 12.00 -3.30
CA GLU A 65 -16.16 12.13 -4.75
C GLU A 65 -16.90 10.96 -5.42
N ASP A 66 -17.70 11.26 -6.45
CA ASP A 66 -18.44 10.26 -7.24
C ASP A 66 -17.49 9.52 -8.18
N ILE A 67 -16.76 8.58 -7.61
CA ILE A 67 -15.82 7.71 -8.34
C ILE A 67 -16.43 6.29 -8.37
N PRO A 68 -16.58 5.67 -9.54
CA PRO A 68 -17.11 4.33 -9.67
C PRO A 68 -16.34 3.30 -8.84
N LEU A 69 -17.06 2.48 -8.08
CA LEU A 69 -16.52 1.36 -7.30
C LEU A 69 -16.92 0.04 -7.96
N ASN A 70 -15.97 -0.87 -8.09
CA ASN A 70 -16.27 -2.26 -8.44
C ASN A 70 -16.57 -3.04 -7.15
N ILE A 71 -17.86 -3.06 -6.76
CA ILE A 71 -18.34 -3.70 -5.55
C ILE A 71 -18.63 -5.17 -5.88
N VAL A 72 -17.93 -6.08 -5.20
CA VAL A 72 -18.07 -7.54 -5.34
C VAL A 72 -19.16 -8.07 -4.40
N TYR A 73 -19.27 -7.47 -3.22
CA TYR A 73 -20.26 -7.80 -2.22
C TYR A 73 -20.55 -6.57 -1.36
N GLU A 74 -21.78 -6.41 -0.94
CA GLU A 74 -22.18 -5.38 0.00
C GLU A 74 -23.40 -5.83 0.81
N ASP A 75 -23.35 -5.56 2.12
CA ASP A 75 -24.50 -5.67 3.01
C ASP A 75 -24.58 -4.44 3.94
N LYS A 76 -25.33 -4.54 5.03
CA LYS A 76 -25.45 -3.46 6.01
C LYS A 76 -24.12 -3.14 6.72
N TYR A 77 -23.24 -4.10 6.89
CA TYR A 77 -22.08 -4.03 7.80
C TYR A 77 -20.74 -3.98 7.10
N VAL A 78 -20.63 -4.60 5.96
CA VAL A 78 -19.38 -4.74 5.20
C VAL A 78 -19.59 -4.53 3.70
N MET A 79 -18.52 -4.13 3.03
CA MET A 79 -18.43 -4.05 1.58
C MET A 79 -17.11 -4.69 1.15
N VAL A 80 -17.12 -5.47 0.07
CA VAL A 80 -15.91 -5.97 -0.59
C VAL A 80 -15.79 -5.30 -1.95
N VAL A 81 -14.68 -4.63 -2.18
CA VAL A 81 -14.39 -3.93 -3.44
C VAL A 81 -13.21 -4.59 -4.15
N ASN A 82 -13.28 -4.64 -5.47
CA ASN A 82 -12.16 -5.01 -6.34
C ASN A 82 -11.49 -3.72 -6.85
N LYS A 83 -10.44 -3.27 -6.15
CA LYS A 83 -9.75 -2.01 -6.47
C LYS A 83 -9.00 -2.13 -7.80
N PRO A 84 -9.17 -1.22 -8.76
CA PRO A 84 -8.32 -1.16 -9.94
C PRO A 84 -6.89 -0.75 -9.57
N ALA A 85 -5.93 -1.10 -10.41
CA ALA A 85 -4.58 -0.55 -10.33
C ALA A 85 -4.60 0.97 -10.62
N GLY A 86 -3.64 1.71 -10.09
CA GLY A 86 -3.55 3.17 -10.23
C GLY A 86 -4.36 3.96 -9.21
N LEU A 87 -5.38 3.35 -8.57
CA LEU A 87 -6.19 4.01 -7.54
C LEU A 87 -5.47 3.97 -6.18
N VAL A 88 -5.14 5.14 -5.66
CA VAL A 88 -4.61 5.29 -4.30
C VAL A 88 -5.70 4.95 -3.28
N VAL A 89 -5.36 4.22 -2.22
CA VAL A 89 -6.35 3.83 -1.20
C VAL A 89 -6.73 5.00 -0.30
N HIS A 90 -5.76 5.72 0.25
CA HIS A 90 -6.00 6.79 1.22
C HIS A 90 -5.27 8.07 0.81
N PRO A 91 -5.88 9.25 0.96
CA PRO A 91 -5.22 10.53 0.69
C PRO A 91 -3.87 10.65 1.38
N GLY A 92 -2.93 11.26 0.71
CA GLY A 92 -1.59 11.49 1.22
C GLY A 92 -0.82 12.48 0.36
N HIS A 93 0.43 12.72 0.69
CA HIS A 93 1.26 13.71 -0.01
C HIS A 93 1.23 13.50 -1.53
N GLY A 94 0.77 14.52 -2.26
CA GLY A 94 0.61 14.49 -3.73
C GLY A 94 -0.65 13.78 -4.25
N ASN A 95 -1.49 13.19 -3.39
CA ASN A 95 -2.74 12.52 -3.77
C ASN A 95 -3.83 12.84 -2.73
N TYR A 96 -4.36 14.05 -2.76
CA TYR A 96 -5.38 14.50 -1.80
C TYR A 96 -6.80 14.18 -2.25
N HIS A 97 -6.99 13.92 -3.53
CA HIS A 97 -8.26 13.66 -4.22
C HIS A 97 -8.16 12.42 -5.09
N GLY A 98 -9.29 11.94 -5.57
CA GLY A 98 -9.34 10.80 -6.49
C GLY A 98 -8.90 9.48 -5.86
N THR A 99 -9.08 9.31 -4.53
CA THR A 99 -8.67 8.09 -3.84
C THR A 99 -9.86 7.16 -3.55
N LEU A 100 -9.59 5.92 -3.22
CA LEU A 100 -10.63 4.96 -2.81
C LEU A 100 -11.45 5.52 -1.63
N VAL A 101 -10.80 6.17 -0.67
CA VAL A 101 -11.47 6.77 0.49
C VAL A 101 -12.45 7.87 0.08
N ASN A 102 -12.12 8.72 -0.93
CA ASN A 102 -13.05 9.72 -1.46
C ASN A 102 -14.28 9.07 -2.10
N ALA A 103 -14.08 7.97 -2.86
CA ALA A 103 -15.16 7.20 -3.47
C ALA A 103 -16.05 6.52 -2.40
N LEU A 104 -15.43 5.91 -1.38
CA LEU A 104 -16.14 5.28 -0.27
C LEU A 104 -16.97 6.30 0.54
N ALA A 105 -16.41 7.48 0.80
CA ALA A 105 -17.13 8.56 1.47
C ALA A 105 -18.37 9.01 0.69
N TRP A 106 -18.28 9.06 -0.64
CA TRP A 106 -19.42 9.34 -1.49
C TRP A 106 -20.48 8.24 -1.44
N HIS A 107 -20.05 6.98 -1.58
CA HIS A 107 -20.94 5.81 -1.59
C HIS A 107 -21.66 5.63 -0.25
N MET A 108 -20.98 5.91 0.85
CA MET A 108 -21.52 5.68 2.21
C MET A 108 -22.20 6.90 2.84
N LYS A 109 -22.24 8.05 2.17
CA LYS A 109 -22.78 9.31 2.76
C LYS A 109 -24.19 9.21 3.31
N ASP A 110 -25.03 8.32 2.73
CA ASP A 110 -26.42 8.11 3.10
C ASP A 110 -26.63 6.83 3.93
N VAL A 111 -25.56 6.14 4.34
CA VAL A 111 -25.63 4.95 5.19
C VAL A 111 -25.91 5.37 6.64
N PRO A 112 -26.96 4.85 7.30
CA PRO A 112 -27.40 5.37 8.61
C PRO A 112 -26.34 5.33 9.68
N ASP A 113 -25.50 4.36 9.78
CA ASP A 113 -24.50 4.20 10.84
C ASP A 113 -23.09 4.63 10.37
N TYR A 114 -22.99 5.35 9.25
CA TYR A 114 -21.71 5.83 8.72
C TYR A 114 -21.15 6.96 9.60
N ASP A 115 -19.93 6.78 10.09
CA ASP A 115 -19.20 7.83 10.82
C ASP A 115 -18.47 8.74 9.82
N ALA A 116 -19.08 9.90 9.53
CA ALA A 116 -18.48 10.91 8.65
C ALA A 116 -17.17 11.52 9.20
N ASN A 117 -16.88 11.34 10.50
CA ASN A 117 -15.63 11.79 11.12
C ASN A 117 -14.52 10.73 11.09
N ASP A 118 -14.82 9.51 10.63
CA ASP A 118 -13.79 8.48 10.46
C ASP A 118 -12.81 8.86 9.34
N PRO A 119 -11.57 9.24 9.65
CA PRO A 119 -10.59 9.64 8.64
C PRO A 119 -10.19 8.49 7.70
N HIS A 120 -10.54 7.26 8.03
CA HIS A 120 -10.24 6.07 7.24
C HIS A 120 -11.43 5.53 6.47
N VAL A 121 -12.64 6.06 6.71
CA VAL A 121 -13.88 5.69 6.01
C VAL A 121 -14.06 4.16 5.95
N GLY A 122 -14.00 3.51 7.12
CA GLY A 122 -14.18 2.07 7.24
C GLY A 122 -13.02 1.18 6.77
N LEU A 123 -11.91 1.74 6.30
CA LEU A 123 -10.73 0.96 5.95
C LEU A 123 -10.13 0.25 7.15
N VAL A 124 -9.89 -1.04 7.04
CA VAL A 124 -9.20 -1.89 8.03
C VAL A 124 -7.87 -2.42 7.52
N HIS A 125 -7.64 -2.37 6.21
CA HIS A 125 -6.37 -2.70 5.55
C HIS A 125 -6.22 -1.93 4.24
N ARG A 126 -5.08 -2.11 3.59
CA ARG A 126 -4.78 -1.45 2.31
C ARG A 126 -3.90 -2.31 1.41
N ILE A 127 -3.96 -2.02 0.11
CA ILE A 127 -3.00 -2.49 -0.90
C ILE A 127 -2.35 -1.27 -1.56
N ASP A 128 -1.25 -1.46 -2.27
CA ASP A 128 -0.52 -0.36 -2.91
C ASP A 128 -1.34 0.28 -4.05
N LYS A 129 -0.99 1.52 -4.43
CA LYS A 129 -1.62 2.25 -5.54
C LYS A 129 -1.79 1.38 -6.78
N ASP A 130 -0.70 0.80 -7.25
CA ASP A 130 -0.65 0.05 -8.51
C ASP A 130 -0.88 -1.47 -8.32
N THR A 131 -1.21 -1.91 -7.12
CA THR A 131 -1.73 -3.25 -6.84
C THR A 131 -3.24 -3.24 -7.01
N SER A 132 -3.77 -4.13 -7.82
CA SER A 132 -5.21 -4.35 -7.99
C SER A 132 -5.72 -5.44 -7.05
N GLY A 133 -7.04 -5.53 -6.87
CA GLY A 133 -7.70 -6.65 -6.21
C GLY A 133 -8.51 -6.30 -4.96
N LEU A 134 -8.84 -7.32 -4.20
CA LEU A 134 -9.88 -7.29 -3.17
C LEU A 134 -9.47 -6.57 -1.89
N LEU A 135 -10.38 -5.72 -1.41
CA LEU A 135 -10.36 -5.11 -0.08
C LEU A 135 -11.72 -5.26 0.60
N VAL A 136 -11.71 -5.45 1.93
CA VAL A 136 -12.93 -5.34 2.76
C VAL A 136 -12.97 -3.97 3.44
N ILE A 137 -14.16 -3.39 3.46
CA ILE A 137 -14.49 -2.09 4.04
C ILE A 137 -15.56 -2.34 5.10
N ALA A 138 -15.38 -1.78 6.28
CA ALA A 138 -16.41 -1.77 7.33
C ALA A 138 -17.37 -0.60 7.10
N LYS A 139 -18.66 -0.84 7.22
CA LYS A 139 -19.70 0.19 7.08
C LYS A 139 -20.18 0.75 8.42
N THR A 140 -19.85 0.07 9.51
CA THR A 140 -20.19 0.49 10.88
C THR A 140 -18.96 0.48 11.80
N PRO A 141 -18.93 1.25 12.90
CA PRO A 141 -17.83 1.25 13.85
C PRO A 141 -17.54 -0.12 14.47
N ASP A 142 -18.60 -0.88 14.79
CA ASP A 142 -18.45 -2.23 15.37
C ASP A 142 -17.84 -3.21 14.37
N ALA A 143 -18.30 -3.18 13.11
CA ALA A 143 -17.70 -3.97 12.04
C ALA A 143 -16.23 -3.61 11.82
N LYS A 144 -15.88 -2.31 11.88
CA LYS A 144 -14.49 -1.84 11.76
C LYS A 144 -13.61 -2.38 12.89
N THR A 145 -14.10 -2.33 14.12
CA THR A 145 -13.38 -2.86 15.28
C THR A 145 -13.16 -4.35 15.16
N ASN A 146 -14.20 -5.12 14.83
CA ASN A 146 -14.11 -6.57 14.68
C ASN A 146 -13.16 -6.99 13.53
N LEU A 147 -13.34 -6.42 12.33
CA LEU A 147 -12.44 -6.69 11.20
C LEU A 147 -11.00 -6.27 11.52
N GLY A 148 -10.80 -5.12 12.17
CA GLY A 148 -9.49 -4.68 12.63
C GLY A 148 -8.80 -5.70 13.53
N LEU A 149 -9.54 -6.32 14.47
CA LEU A 149 -9.04 -7.42 15.32
C LEU A 149 -8.68 -8.66 14.50
N GLN A 150 -9.45 -9.03 13.47
CA GLN A 150 -9.13 -10.16 12.60
C GLN A 150 -7.82 -9.93 11.84
N PHE A 151 -7.57 -8.73 11.33
CA PHE A 151 -6.29 -8.37 10.71
C PHE A 151 -5.15 -8.35 11.72
N PHE A 152 -5.38 -7.85 12.92
CA PHE A 152 -4.40 -7.83 14.00
C PHE A 152 -4.01 -9.26 14.44
N ASN A 153 -4.99 -10.13 14.64
CA ASN A 153 -4.84 -11.52 15.04
C ASN A 153 -4.40 -12.43 13.87
N LYS A 154 -4.28 -11.89 12.65
CA LYS A 154 -3.86 -12.61 11.43
C LYS A 154 -4.79 -13.78 11.06
N THR A 155 -6.08 -13.67 11.35
CA THR A 155 -7.07 -14.70 11.02
C THR A 155 -7.64 -14.55 9.61
N THR A 156 -7.40 -13.39 8.96
CA THR A 156 -7.83 -13.15 7.58
C THR A 156 -7.00 -13.96 6.58
N LYS A 157 -7.66 -14.53 5.58
CA LYS A 157 -7.03 -15.32 4.51
C LYS A 157 -6.83 -14.44 3.27
N ARG A 158 -5.58 -14.23 2.84
CA ARG A 158 -5.26 -13.34 1.70
C ARG A 158 -4.25 -14.00 0.79
N LYS A 159 -4.64 -14.17 -0.47
CA LYS A 159 -3.76 -14.68 -1.51
C LYS A 159 -3.59 -13.66 -2.62
N TYR A 160 -2.38 -13.57 -3.13
CA TYR A 160 -2.01 -12.68 -4.21
C TYR A 160 -1.43 -13.50 -5.36
N ARG A 161 -1.60 -12.99 -6.58
CA ARG A 161 -0.86 -13.43 -7.76
C ARG A 161 0.21 -12.42 -8.08
N ALA A 162 1.43 -12.89 -8.30
CA ALA A 162 2.55 -12.06 -8.71
C ALA A 162 3.32 -12.73 -9.84
N LEU A 163 3.71 -11.95 -10.86
CA LEU A 163 4.71 -12.37 -11.84
C LEU A 163 6.05 -11.80 -11.40
N VAL A 164 7.05 -12.65 -11.27
CA VAL A 164 8.38 -12.27 -10.78
C VAL A 164 9.47 -12.60 -11.80
N TRP A 165 10.56 -11.87 -11.80
CA TRP A 165 11.72 -12.14 -12.60
C TRP A 165 12.49 -13.38 -12.13
N GLY A 166 12.94 -14.18 -13.10
CA GLY A 166 13.74 -15.37 -12.89
C GLY A 166 12.91 -16.63 -12.62
N THR A 167 13.59 -17.75 -12.66
CA THR A 167 13.04 -19.07 -12.31
C THR A 167 13.12 -19.24 -10.80
N VAL A 168 11.98 -19.35 -10.15
CA VAL A 168 11.91 -19.72 -8.72
C VAL A 168 12.08 -21.23 -8.64
N GLU A 169 13.20 -21.69 -8.12
CA GLU A 169 13.58 -23.11 -8.15
C GLU A 169 12.68 -23.98 -7.25
N GLN A 170 12.41 -23.50 -6.03
CA GLN A 170 11.57 -24.23 -5.08
C GLN A 170 10.09 -24.01 -5.39
N ASP A 171 9.30 -25.09 -5.42
CA ASP A 171 7.87 -25.02 -5.72
C ASP A 171 7.08 -24.23 -4.69
N GLU A 172 7.52 -24.23 -3.44
CA GLU A 172 6.93 -23.46 -2.36
C GLU A 172 8.01 -23.03 -1.34
N GLY A 173 7.70 -22.00 -0.58
CA GLY A 173 8.64 -21.53 0.45
C GLY A 173 8.02 -20.47 1.36
N THR A 174 8.76 -20.15 2.40
CA THR A 174 8.38 -19.12 3.38
C THR A 174 9.50 -18.10 3.51
N ILE A 175 9.13 -16.84 3.33
CA ILE A 175 10.04 -15.69 3.49
C ILE A 175 9.72 -15.02 4.81
N VAL A 176 10.68 -15.02 5.72
CA VAL A 176 10.57 -14.40 7.04
C VAL A 176 11.62 -13.30 7.16
N GLY A 177 11.19 -12.12 7.61
CA GLY A 177 12.12 -11.02 7.84
C GLY A 177 11.42 -9.79 8.39
N ASN A 178 12.18 -8.94 9.09
CA ASN A 178 11.66 -7.66 9.54
C ASN A 178 11.73 -6.63 8.42
N ILE A 179 10.62 -5.95 8.16
CA ILE A 179 10.53 -4.92 7.12
C ILE A 179 10.56 -3.53 7.77
N ALA A 180 11.46 -2.68 7.30
CA ALA A 180 11.55 -1.27 7.63
C ALA A 180 11.84 -0.41 6.41
N ARG A 181 11.85 0.92 6.57
CA ARG A 181 12.31 1.83 5.51
C ARG A 181 13.79 1.59 5.21
N ASN A 182 14.10 1.50 3.92
CA ASN A 182 15.48 1.35 3.47
C ASN A 182 16.31 2.58 3.93
N PRO A 183 17.42 2.39 4.66
CA PRO A 183 18.25 3.48 5.12
C PRO A 183 18.88 4.31 3.99
N ARG A 184 19.11 3.68 2.82
CA ARG A 184 19.75 4.31 1.65
C ARG A 184 18.74 4.99 0.72
N ASP A 185 17.51 4.50 0.69
CA ASP A 185 16.43 5.06 -0.11
C ASP A 185 15.11 5.00 0.70
N ARG A 186 14.75 6.09 1.33
CA ARG A 186 13.57 6.18 2.20
C ARG A 186 12.23 6.01 1.48
N MET A 187 12.22 6.00 0.15
CA MET A 187 11.03 5.70 -0.66
C MET A 187 10.79 4.20 -0.78
N GLN A 188 11.81 3.38 -0.52
CA GLN A 188 11.72 1.92 -0.51
C GLN A 188 11.61 1.37 0.92
N MET A 189 11.06 0.15 0.99
CA MET A 189 11.15 -0.71 2.16
C MET A 189 12.24 -1.76 1.90
N ALA A 190 12.78 -2.35 2.96
CA ALA A 190 13.78 -3.41 2.88
C ALA A 190 13.59 -4.43 4.00
N VAL A 191 14.03 -5.66 3.75
CA VAL A 191 14.25 -6.64 4.82
C VAL A 191 15.51 -6.26 5.56
N MET A 192 15.41 -6.12 6.88
CA MET A 192 16.50 -5.69 7.72
C MET A 192 17.32 -6.90 8.20
N SER A 193 18.64 -6.76 8.16
CA SER A 193 19.56 -7.77 8.70
C SER A 193 19.59 -7.76 10.23
N ASP A 194 19.33 -6.60 10.84
CA ASP A 194 19.23 -6.46 12.29
C ASP A 194 17.82 -6.88 12.75
N PRO A 195 17.66 -7.95 13.56
CA PRO A 195 16.36 -8.45 14.01
C PRO A 195 15.64 -7.48 14.96
N THR A 196 16.31 -6.46 15.48
CA THR A 196 15.70 -5.45 16.36
C THR A 196 15.07 -4.31 15.59
N VAL A 197 15.37 -4.19 14.28
CA VAL A 197 14.89 -3.12 13.41
C VAL A 197 13.73 -3.60 12.54
N GLY A 198 12.69 -2.76 12.44
CA GLY A 198 11.55 -3.03 11.57
C GLY A 198 10.43 -3.82 12.23
N LYS A 199 9.48 -4.26 11.41
CA LYS A 199 8.31 -5.02 11.84
C LYS A 199 8.36 -6.42 11.23
N HIS A 200 8.19 -7.42 12.08
CA HIS A 200 8.12 -8.82 11.65
C HIS A 200 7.12 -9.04 10.52
N ALA A 201 7.55 -9.75 9.49
CA ALA A 201 6.76 -10.06 8.31
C ALA A 201 7.00 -11.50 7.85
N VAL A 202 5.90 -12.15 7.42
CA VAL A 202 5.91 -13.52 6.90
C VAL A 202 5.08 -13.57 5.62
N THR A 203 5.69 -14.09 4.56
CA THR A 203 5.04 -14.37 3.27
C THR A 203 5.34 -15.81 2.87
N HIS A 204 4.31 -16.62 2.68
CA HIS A 204 4.44 -17.91 2.03
C HIS A 204 4.25 -17.73 0.54
N TYR A 205 4.97 -18.49 -0.27
CA TYR A 205 4.76 -18.51 -1.72
C TYR A 205 4.65 -19.94 -2.24
N ARG A 206 3.94 -20.07 -3.35
CA ARG A 206 3.86 -21.30 -4.15
C ARG A 206 4.01 -20.93 -5.62
N VAL A 207 4.88 -21.64 -6.32
CA VAL A 207 5.02 -21.54 -7.78
C VAL A 207 3.78 -22.12 -8.44
N LEU A 208 3.22 -21.38 -9.37
CA LEU A 208 2.09 -21.80 -10.17
C LEU A 208 2.54 -22.22 -11.56
N GLU A 209 3.46 -21.44 -12.15
CA GLU A 209 3.94 -21.67 -13.50
C GLU A 209 5.31 -21.03 -13.70
N ARG A 210 6.27 -21.79 -14.28
CA ARG A 210 7.57 -21.27 -14.68
C ARG A 210 7.53 -20.96 -16.17
N LEU A 211 7.80 -19.71 -16.51
CA LEU A 211 7.70 -19.16 -17.86
C LEU A 211 9.08 -18.73 -18.39
N GLY A 212 10.07 -19.58 -18.18
CA GLY A 212 11.45 -19.35 -18.60
C GLY A 212 12.14 -18.27 -17.78
N TYR A 213 12.06 -17.03 -18.19
CA TYR A 213 12.72 -15.90 -17.52
C TYR A 213 11.87 -15.20 -16.47
N VAL A 214 10.64 -15.64 -16.29
CA VAL A 214 9.73 -15.18 -15.24
C VAL A 214 8.99 -16.36 -14.62
N THR A 215 8.46 -16.16 -13.41
CA THR A 215 7.68 -17.17 -12.69
C THR A 215 6.40 -16.54 -12.17
N LEU A 216 5.27 -17.20 -12.40
CA LEU A 216 4.00 -16.87 -11.79
C LEU A 216 3.91 -17.54 -10.42
N VAL A 217 3.72 -16.75 -9.38
CA VAL A 217 3.64 -17.23 -7.98
C VAL A 217 2.34 -16.82 -7.31
N GLU A 218 1.86 -17.66 -6.42
CA GLU A 218 0.85 -17.32 -5.42
C GLU A 218 1.58 -16.92 -4.12
N CYS A 219 1.25 -15.75 -3.57
CA CYS A 219 1.76 -15.30 -2.28
C CYS A 219 0.63 -15.31 -1.26
N ILE A 220 0.88 -15.88 -0.08
CA ILE A 220 -0.06 -15.95 1.05
C ILE A 220 0.53 -15.15 2.21
N LEU A 221 -0.23 -14.20 2.73
CA LEU A 221 0.24 -13.28 3.75
C LEU A 221 -0.26 -13.66 5.15
N GLU A 222 0.67 -13.88 6.10
CA GLU A 222 0.34 -13.83 7.52
C GLU A 222 0.30 -12.39 8.04
N THR A 223 1.17 -11.54 7.54
CA THR A 223 1.30 -10.13 7.92
C THR A 223 1.02 -9.23 6.72
N GLY A 224 0.73 -7.95 6.95
CA GLY A 224 0.47 -6.96 5.90
C GLY A 224 1.34 -5.70 6.09
N ARG A 225 2.66 -5.81 5.87
CA ARG A 225 3.56 -4.65 5.93
C ARG A 225 3.58 -3.92 4.59
N THR A 226 3.91 -2.64 4.62
CA THR A 226 4.04 -1.82 3.41
C THR A 226 4.98 -2.49 2.41
N HIS A 227 4.52 -2.67 1.16
CA HIS A 227 5.25 -3.31 0.06
C HIS A 227 5.72 -4.75 0.36
N GLN A 228 5.12 -5.47 1.30
CA GLN A 228 5.67 -6.71 1.85
C GLN A 228 6.03 -7.75 0.78
N ILE A 229 5.11 -8.10 -0.11
CA ILE A 229 5.37 -9.09 -1.18
C ILE A 229 6.51 -8.60 -2.08
N ARG A 230 6.50 -7.35 -2.49
CA ARG A 230 7.50 -6.73 -3.35
C ARG A 230 8.90 -6.81 -2.75
N VAL A 231 9.01 -6.49 -1.46
CA VAL A 231 10.28 -6.50 -0.70
C VAL A 231 10.75 -7.94 -0.44
N HIS A 232 9.85 -8.83 -0.03
CA HIS A 232 10.18 -10.22 0.26
C HIS A 232 10.63 -10.96 -1.00
N MET A 233 9.92 -10.81 -2.12
CA MET A 233 10.33 -11.43 -3.39
C MET A 233 11.66 -10.86 -3.89
N LYS A 234 11.89 -9.55 -3.78
CA LYS A 234 13.21 -8.94 -4.05
C LYS A 234 14.30 -9.52 -3.14
N HIS A 235 14.02 -9.73 -1.86
CA HIS A 235 14.98 -10.26 -0.89
C HIS A 235 15.50 -11.65 -1.26
N ILE A 236 14.65 -12.49 -1.85
CA ILE A 236 15.03 -13.82 -2.34
C ILE A 236 15.52 -13.82 -3.81
N GLY A 237 15.74 -12.63 -4.40
CA GLY A 237 16.30 -12.49 -5.76
C GLY A 237 15.28 -12.48 -6.91
N HIS A 238 13.98 -12.44 -6.61
CA HIS A 238 12.89 -12.50 -7.58
C HIS A 238 12.02 -11.23 -7.53
N VAL A 239 12.54 -10.11 -8.07
CA VAL A 239 11.80 -8.84 -8.13
C VAL A 239 10.52 -9.01 -8.95
N LEU A 240 9.43 -8.37 -8.55
CA LEU A 240 8.18 -8.38 -9.32
C LEU A 240 8.39 -7.76 -10.70
N PHE A 241 7.80 -8.37 -11.71
CA PHE A 241 7.85 -7.88 -13.08
C PHE A 241 7.25 -6.48 -13.17
N ASN A 242 7.97 -5.58 -13.83
CA ASN A 242 7.66 -4.17 -14.00
C ASN A 242 7.43 -3.38 -12.69
N ASP A 243 8.09 -3.77 -11.61
CA ASP A 243 8.09 -2.99 -10.36
C ASP A 243 9.15 -1.87 -10.46
N GLU A 244 8.71 -0.68 -10.85
CA GLU A 244 9.58 0.48 -11.03
C GLU A 244 10.38 0.81 -9.75
N ARG A 245 9.72 0.79 -8.60
CA ARG A 245 10.34 1.16 -7.32
C ARG A 245 11.42 0.20 -6.86
N TYR A 246 11.31 -1.07 -7.22
CA TYR A 246 12.24 -2.12 -6.78
C TYR A 246 13.16 -2.64 -7.89
N GLY A 247 13.12 -2.00 -9.08
CA GLY A 247 14.02 -2.30 -10.19
C GLY A 247 13.53 -3.40 -11.14
N GLY A 248 12.28 -3.80 -11.03
CA GLY A 248 11.68 -4.83 -11.90
C GLY A 248 11.26 -4.33 -13.29
N HIS A 249 11.35 -3.02 -13.54
CA HIS A 249 11.10 -2.36 -14.83
C HIS A 249 12.29 -2.46 -15.81
N GLU A 250 13.39 -3.06 -15.37
CA GLU A 250 14.55 -3.39 -16.21
C GLU A 250 14.52 -4.85 -16.63
N ILE A 251 15.23 -5.18 -17.72
CA ILE A 251 15.38 -6.57 -18.19
C ILE A 251 16.41 -7.27 -17.30
N LEU A 252 15.93 -7.96 -16.28
CA LEU A 252 16.81 -8.60 -15.28
C LEU A 252 17.28 -10.00 -15.68
N LYS A 253 16.55 -10.69 -16.56
CA LYS A 253 16.83 -12.04 -17.00
C LYS A 253 16.57 -12.17 -18.49
N GLY A 254 17.25 -13.09 -19.15
CA GLY A 254 17.03 -13.42 -20.56
C GLY A 254 18.26 -13.23 -21.43
N THR A 255 18.05 -12.88 -22.70
CA THR A 255 19.08 -12.77 -23.73
C THR A 255 19.36 -11.31 -24.11
N HIS A 256 20.49 -11.09 -24.79
CA HIS A 256 20.88 -9.75 -25.27
C HIS A 256 20.33 -9.43 -26.67
N PHE A 257 19.59 -10.34 -27.30
CA PHE A 257 19.06 -10.15 -28.64
C PHE A 257 18.01 -9.05 -28.71
N SER A 258 18.02 -8.28 -29.78
CA SER A 258 17.09 -7.16 -29.99
C SER A 258 15.61 -7.60 -29.98
N LYS A 259 15.32 -8.76 -30.58
CA LYS A 259 13.95 -9.33 -30.57
C LYS A 259 13.46 -9.63 -29.15
N TYR A 260 14.32 -10.14 -28.27
CA TYR A 260 13.96 -10.38 -26.87
C TYR A 260 13.72 -9.06 -26.11
N LYS A 261 14.60 -8.09 -26.31
CA LYS A 261 14.40 -6.75 -25.69
C LYS A 261 13.08 -6.12 -26.12
N GLN A 262 12.75 -6.21 -27.44
CA GLN A 262 11.48 -5.71 -27.94
C GLN A 262 10.28 -6.46 -27.34
N PHE A 263 10.37 -7.78 -27.22
CA PHE A 263 9.34 -8.59 -26.57
C PHE A 263 9.11 -8.17 -25.12
N VAL A 264 10.18 -8.01 -24.33
CA VAL A 264 10.05 -7.59 -22.92
C VAL A 264 9.49 -6.17 -22.81
N ASN A 265 9.91 -5.23 -23.66
CA ASN A 265 9.35 -3.88 -23.68
C ASN A 265 7.84 -3.92 -23.98
N ASN A 266 7.40 -4.72 -24.94
CA ASN A 266 5.98 -4.93 -25.21
C ASN A 266 5.24 -5.57 -24.01
N CYS A 267 5.91 -6.37 -23.20
CA CYS A 267 5.36 -6.90 -21.96
C CYS A 267 5.23 -5.80 -20.87
N PHE A 268 6.20 -4.90 -20.77
CA PHE A 268 6.13 -3.74 -19.88
C PHE A 268 4.97 -2.81 -20.26
N ASP A 269 4.78 -2.56 -21.56
CA ASP A 269 3.65 -1.76 -22.05
C ASP A 269 2.29 -2.45 -21.79
N THR A 270 2.27 -3.78 -21.81
CA THR A 270 1.02 -4.56 -21.56
C THR A 270 0.59 -4.47 -20.10
N CYS A 271 1.52 -4.52 -19.15
CA CYS A 271 1.26 -4.34 -17.73
C CYS A 271 2.22 -3.27 -17.17
N PRO A 272 1.87 -1.97 -17.30
CA PRO A 272 2.75 -0.85 -16.98
C PRO A 272 2.82 -0.56 -15.47
N ARG A 273 2.93 -1.60 -14.66
CA ARG A 273 2.97 -1.57 -13.20
C ARG A 273 3.55 -2.85 -12.63
N GLN A 274 3.84 -2.87 -11.32
CA GLN A 274 4.16 -4.15 -10.69
C GLN A 274 3.04 -5.17 -10.95
N ALA A 275 3.41 -6.33 -11.49
CA ALA A 275 2.48 -7.41 -11.78
C ALA A 275 2.07 -8.11 -10.47
N LEU A 276 1.15 -7.47 -9.73
CA LEU A 276 0.65 -7.91 -8.43
C LEU A 276 -0.86 -7.68 -8.32
N HIS A 277 -1.57 -8.71 -7.88
CA HIS A 277 -3.02 -8.68 -7.72
C HIS A 277 -3.47 -9.41 -6.45
N ALA A 278 -4.29 -8.75 -5.62
CA ALA A 278 -4.93 -9.34 -4.44
C ALA A 278 -6.11 -10.21 -4.87
N MET A 279 -5.81 -11.49 -5.12
CA MET A 279 -6.70 -12.46 -5.79
C MET A 279 -7.83 -12.91 -4.90
N THR A 280 -7.57 -13.21 -3.62
CA THR A 280 -8.57 -13.72 -2.71
C THR A 280 -8.56 -13.00 -1.36
N LEU A 281 -9.73 -12.95 -0.75
CA LEU A 281 -9.91 -12.36 0.57
C LEU A 281 -10.92 -13.18 1.36
N GLY A 282 -10.49 -13.70 2.52
CA GLY A 282 -11.34 -14.43 3.46
C GLY A 282 -11.30 -13.77 4.84
N PHE A 283 -12.47 -13.66 5.45
CA PHE A 283 -12.64 -13.13 6.81
C PHE A 283 -13.95 -13.71 7.42
N VAL A 284 -14.10 -13.55 8.73
CA VAL A 284 -15.35 -13.87 9.40
C VAL A 284 -16.24 -12.63 9.40
N HIS A 285 -17.48 -12.75 8.97
CA HIS A 285 -18.43 -11.64 8.96
C HIS A 285 -18.60 -11.06 10.38
N PRO A 286 -18.40 -9.74 10.57
CA PRO A 286 -18.28 -9.15 11.92
C PRO A 286 -19.53 -9.25 12.80
N VAL A 287 -20.70 -9.51 12.21
CA VAL A 287 -21.98 -9.57 12.90
C VAL A 287 -22.57 -10.98 12.87
N THR A 288 -22.60 -11.64 11.71
CA THR A 288 -23.22 -12.98 11.61
C THR A 288 -22.29 -14.12 12.07
N GLY A 289 -20.98 -13.88 12.11
CA GLY A 289 -19.99 -14.91 12.43
C GLY A 289 -19.74 -15.93 11.31
N GLU A 290 -20.33 -15.73 10.13
CA GLU A 290 -20.13 -16.62 8.98
C GLU A 290 -18.75 -16.43 8.35
N GLU A 291 -18.12 -17.52 7.92
CA GLU A 291 -16.90 -17.45 7.12
C GLU A 291 -17.24 -16.95 5.71
N MET A 292 -16.64 -15.84 5.32
CA MET A 292 -16.76 -15.24 3.99
C MET A 292 -15.47 -15.43 3.22
N TYR A 293 -15.59 -15.79 1.94
CA TYR A 293 -14.45 -15.96 1.06
C TYR A 293 -14.75 -15.45 -0.35
N PHE A 294 -13.95 -14.53 -0.83
CA PHE A 294 -14.10 -13.90 -2.14
C PHE A 294 -12.88 -14.17 -3.01
N THR A 295 -13.15 -14.32 -4.30
CA THR A 295 -12.12 -14.45 -5.33
C THR A 295 -12.42 -13.46 -6.45
N SER A 296 -11.40 -12.78 -6.94
CA SER A 296 -11.46 -11.98 -8.16
C SER A 296 -10.75 -12.69 -9.31
N GLU A 297 -11.07 -12.33 -10.53
CA GLU A 297 -10.30 -12.72 -11.69
C GLU A 297 -9.04 -11.86 -11.81
N LEU A 298 -8.01 -12.40 -12.50
CA LEU A 298 -6.84 -11.58 -12.86
C LEU A 298 -7.29 -10.45 -13.79
N PRO A 299 -6.79 -9.23 -13.57
CA PRO A 299 -7.09 -8.13 -14.48
C PRO A 299 -6.45 -8.35 -15.86
N ASP A 300 -7.06 -7.78 -16.88
CA ASP A 300 -6.69 -7.96 -18.30
C ASP A 300 -5.19 -7.72 -18.59
N ASP A 301 -4.59 -6.73 -17.95
CA ASP A 301 -3.18 -6.40 -18.12
C ASP A 301 -2.27 -7.55 -17.66
N MET A 302 -2.56 -8.17 -16.52
CA MET A 302 -1.81 -9.34 -16.02
C MET A 302 -2.12 -10.60 -16.81
N THR A 303 -3.38 -10.82 -17.20
CA THR A 303 -3.78 -11.98 -18.02
C THR A 303 -3.03 -11.96 -19.36
N ARG A 304 -3.09 -10.85 -20.09
CA ARG A 304 -2.37 -10.68 -21.37
C ARG A 304 -0.86 -10.77 -21.21
N LEU A 305 -0.31 -10.25 -20.11
CA LEU A 305 1.13 -10.38 -19.81
C LEU A 305 1.55 -11.84 -19.67
N ILE A 306 0.80 -12.63 -18.91
CA ILE A 306 1.08 -14.06 -18.68
C ILE A 306 0.95 -14.83 -20.00
N GLU A 307 -0.09 -14.56 -20.79
CA GLU A 307 -0.28 -15.19 -22.12
C GLU A 307 0.87 -14.89 -23.08
N LYS A 308 1.39 -13.65 -23.08
CA LYS A 308 2.59 -13.32 -23.88
C LYS A 308 3.80 -14.17 -23.49
N TRP A 309 4.05 -14.34 -22.18
CA TRP A 309 5.14 -15.16 -21.71
C TRP A 309 4.95 -16.65 -22.03
N ARG A 310 3.72 -17.18 -21.91
CA ARG A 310 3.38 -18.56 -22.36
C ARG A 310 3.68 -18.74 -23.85
N GLY A 311 3.21 -17.81 -24.69
CA GLY A 311 3.50 -17.85 -26.12
C GLY A 311 4.99 -17.76 -26.45
N TYR A 312 5.75 -16.97 -25.69
CA TYR A 312 7.20 -16.87 -25.87
C TYR A 312 7.92 -18.22 -25.59
N ILE A 313 7.52 -18.94 -24.55
CA ILE A 313 8.12 -20.23 -24.19
C ILE A 313 7.72 -21.30 -25.22
N SER A 314 6.44 -21.42 -25.56
CA SER A 314 5.96 -22.39 -26.54
C SER A 314 6.65 -22.26 -27.89
N ASN A 315 6.96 -21.06 -28.34
CA ASN A 315 7.68 -20.83 -29.59
C ASN A 315 9.17 -21.21 -29.49
N ARG A 316 9.79 -21.22 -28.30
CA ARG A 316 11.19 -21.63 -28.11
C ARG A 316 11.37 -23.13 -27.99
N GLU A 317 10.35 -23.84 -27.54
CA GLU A 317 10.36 -25.32 -27.49
C GLU A 317 10.17 -25.96 -28.89
N LEU A 318 9.74 -25.15 -29.87
CA LEU A 318 9.55 -25.54 -31.25
C LEU A 318 10.78 -25.25 -32.15
N GLU A 319 11.76 -24.44 -31.68
CA GLU A 319 13.05 -24.16 -32.33
C GLU A 319 14.15 -25.09 -31.78
#